data_ed314906b8b70c1efd09d7c9e2629a82
#
_entry.id   ed314906b8b70c1efd09d7c9e2629a82
#
_cell.length_a   1.000
_cell.length_b   1.000
_cell.length_c   1.000
_cell.angle_alpha   90.00
_cell.angle_beta   90.00
_cell.angle_gamma   90.00
#
_symmetry.space_group_name_H-M   'P 1'
#
loop_
_entity.id
_entity.type
_entity.pdbx_description
1 polymer ?
#
loop_
_entity_poly.entity_id
_entity_poly.type
_entity_poly.pdbx_seq_one_letter_code
_entity_poly.pdbx_strand_id
1 'polypeptide(L)'
;FEFDSQPGYQKMNKENKLIPGLPSGFEDRWNKKLILKKKLINVIENNFIKFGFEPLETPSFEISENIGSFLADDESNPMSDVFSFKDGEKNITLRYDLSSPLARFVAQNNQELPLPYKRYAIQNVFRNEKAGNARYREFTQADCDIVGNVSPAQANAELCNLISSTLVACGLKENQFLINISNRKIVQGLIEELKISEEKKIRVMRAIDKLDKPGFGLKGVEELLKKERKDSSGAITKGADLNDDQASQIMKFLKLKNLKELKDNLTNSLSQEGIEELEELLQILSYGDYAEQVKTNFTIVRGLDYYDGFCV
;
A
#
# COMPACT_ATOMS: atom_id res chain seq x y z
N PHE A 1 39.55 -2.91 -23.45
CA PHE A 1 38.78 -1.83 -23.99
C PHE A 1 39.37 -0.53 -23.48
N GLU A 2 40.25 0.11 -24.30
CA GLU A 2 40.69 1.49 -24.05
C GLU A 2 39.55 2.44 -24.41
N PHE A 3 39.11 3.20 -23.42
CA PHE A 3 38.24 4.34 -23.65
C PHE A 3 39.09 5.48 -24.20
N ASP A 4 38.96 5.75 -25.47
CA ASP A 4 39.54 6.92 -26.12
C ASP A 4 39.00 8.20 -25.46
N SER A 5 39.89 8.97 -24.83
CA SER A 5 39.57 10.23 -24.19
C SER A 5 39.18 11.25 -25.27
N GLN A 6 37.89 11.53 -25.41
CA GLN A 6 37.43 12.62 -26.27
C GLN A 6 38.05 13.97 -25.85
N PRO A 7 38.58 14.77 -26.79
CA PRO A 7 39.09 16.10 -26.47
C PRO A 7 37.94 17.07 -26.31
N GLY A 8 37.51 17.30 -25.08
CA GLY A 8 36.41 18.23 -24.79
C GLY A 8 36.25 18.60 -23.32
N TYR A 9 37.03 17.98 -22.44
CA TYR A 9 37.04 18.41 -21.04
C TYR A 9 37.80 19.72 -20.89
N GLN A 10 37.08 20.85 -20.89
CA GLN A 10 37.65 22.13 -20.44
C GLN A 10 38.21 21.90 -19.03
N LYS A 11 39.48 22.34 -18.81
CA LYS A 11 40.08 22.43 -17.47
C LYS A 11 39.15 23.29 -16.59
N MET A 12 38.34 22.64 -15.77
CA MET A 12 37.56 23.31 -14.76
C MET A 12 38.53 23.93 -13.73
N ASN A 13 38.35 25.21 -13.44
CA ASN A 13 39.09 25.93 -12.41
C ASN A 13 39.05 25.18 -11.09
N LYS A 14 40.14 25.21 -10.33
CA LYS A 14 40.35 24.51 -9.06
C LYS A 14 39.28 24.81 -7.98
N GLU A 15 38.42 25.81 -8.18
CA GLU A 15 37.42 26.27 -7.22
C GLU A 15 36.05 25.52 -7.32
N ASN A 16 35.78 24.79 -8.41
CA ASN A 16 34.55 23.97 -8.57
C ASN A 16 34.86 22.51 -8.70
N LYS A 17 35.39 21.88 -7.65
CA LYS A 17 35.42 20.42 -7.57
C LYS A 17 33.98 19.91 -7.44
N LEU A 18 33.48 19.27 -8.49
CA LEU A 18 32.24 18.53 -8.44
C LEU A 18 32.39 17.42 -7.36
N ILE A 19 31.64 17.51 -6.29
CA ILE A 19 31.58 16.47 -5.28
C ILE A 19 30.55 15.45 -5.77
N PRO A 20 30.98 14.21 -6.13
CA PRO A 20 30.04 13.19 -6.56
C PRO A 20 29.13 12.84 -5.39
N GLY A 21 27.82 12.74 -5.66
CA GLY A 21 26.83 12.38 -4.65
C GLY A 21 25.52 11.91 -5.27
N LEU A 22 24.71 11.23 -4.49
CA LEU A 22 23.38 10.82 -4.86
C LEU A 22 22.32 11.76 -4.27
N PRO A 23 21.17 11.91 -4.92
CA PRO A 23 20.03 12.56 -4.30
C PRO A 23 19.65 11.86 -2.99
N SER A 24 19.15 12.62 -2.02
CA SER A 24 18.71 12.04 -0.74
C SER A 24 17.64 10.96 -0.96
N GLY A 25 17.78 9.83 -0.30
CA GLY A 25 16.84 8.70 -0.40
C GLY A 25 17.04 7.78 -1.61
N PHE A 26 18.14 7.97 -2.37
CA PHE A 26 18.56 7.07 -3.43
C PHE A 26 19.85 6.34 -3.03
N GLU A 27 20.06 5.14 -3.55
CA GLU A 27 21.28 4.35 -3.26
C GLU A 27 21.79 3.60 -4.49
N ASP A 28 23.11 3.51 -4.60
CA ASP A 28 23.75 2.55 -5.50
C ASP A 28 23.70 1.16 -4.89
N ARG A 29 23.25 0.18 -5.66
CA ARG A 29 23.22 -1.22 -5.24
C ARG A 29 24.24 -2.03 -6.03
N TRP A 30 25.19 -2.63 -5.35
CA TRP A 30 26.30 -3.32 -5.98
C TRP A 30 26.75 -4.56 -5.19
N ASN A 31 27.62 -5.39 -5.79
CA ASN A 31 28.21 -6.57 -5.17
C ASN A 31 27.19 -7.54 -4.55
N LYS A 32 27.50 -8.07 -3.38
CA LYS A 32 26.70 -9.08 -2.66
C LYS A 32 25.25 -8.61 -2.45
N LYS A 33 25.05 -7.33 -2.13
CA LYS A 33 23.70 -6.76 -1.91
C LYS A 33 22.82 -6.88 -3.16
N LEU A 34 23.38 -6.52 -4.33
CA LEU A 34 22.66 -6.63 -5.60
C LEU A 34 22.42 -8.09 -6.02
N ILE A 35 23.42 -8.97 -5.81
CA ILE A 35 23.29 -10.40 -6.10
C ILE A 35 22.17 -11.02 -5.25
N LEU A 36 22.12 -10.72 -3.95
CA LEU A 36 21.06 -11.20 -3.05
C LEU A 36 19.68 -10.68 -3.46
N LYS A 37 19.59 -9.38 -3.80
CA LYS A 37 18.35 -8.80 -4.31
C LYS A 37 17.84 -9.54 -5.57
N LYS A 38 18.72 -9.79 -6.54
CA LYS A 38 18.34 -10.51 -7.77
C LYS A 38 17.89 -11.94 -7.48
N LYS A 39 18.57 -12.65 -6.56
CA LYS A 39 18.14 -13.99 -6.14
C LYS A 39 16.76 -13.97 -5.50
N LEU A 40 16.52 -13.01 -4.61
CA LEU A 40 15.19 -12.85 -3.96
C LEU A 40 14.10 -12.57 -4.98
N ILE A 41 14.33 -11.63 -5.91
CA ILE A 41 13.40 -11.32 -7.00
C ILE A 41 13.06 -12.59 -7.81
N ASN A 42 14.07 -13.36 -8.19
CA ASN A 42 13.86 -14.60 -8.95
C ASN A 42 13.03 -15.64 -8.19
N VAL A 43 13.21 -15.76 -6.87
CA VAL A 43 12.39 -16.64 -6.02
C VAL A 43 10.94 -16.18 -6.01
N ILE A 44 10.70 -14.87 -5.81
CA ILE A 44 9.37 -14.27 -5.80
C ILE A 44 8.68 -14.48 -7.15
N GLU A 45 9.35 -14.14 -8.23
CA GLU A 45 8.85 -14.26 -9.60
C GLU A 45 8.44 -15.70 -9.94
N ASN A 46 9.32 -16.67 -9.67
CA ASN A 46 9.01 -18.08 -9.89
C ASN A 46 7.80 -18.54 -9.09
N ASN A 47 7.59 -18.01 -7.89
CA ASN A 47 6.42 -18.35 -7.10
C ASN A 47 5.14 -17.72 -7.67
N PHE A 48 5.19 -16.48 -8.14
CA PHE A 48 4.08 -15.81 -8.82
C PHE A 48 3.63 -16.57 -10.08
N ILE A 49 4.60 -17.01 -10.89
CA ILE A 49 4.35 -17.83 -12.08
C ILE A 49 3.65 -19.16 -11.72
N LYS A 50 4.03 -19.82 -10.61
CA LYS A 50 3.38 -21.07 -10.15
C LYS A 50 1.89 -20.88 -9.83
N PHE A 51 1.51 -19.69 -9.35
CA PHE A 51 0.11 -19.32 -9.10
C PHE A 51 -0.63 -18.85 -10.37
N GLY A 52 0.02 -18.90 -11.55
CA GLY A 52 -0.58 -18.55 -12.82
C GLY A 52 -0.65 -17.02 -13.08
N PHE A 53 0.20 -16.23 -12.43
CA PHE A 53 0.31 -14.81 -12.73
C PHE A 53 1.27 -14.59 -13.90
N GLU A 54 0.90 -13.68 -14.80
CA GLU A 54 1.67 -13.29 -15.98
C GLU A 54 2.46 -12.01 -15.74
N PRO A 55 3.65 -11.87 -16.30
CA PRO A 55 4.47 -10.67 -16.14
C PRO A 55 3.87 -9.46 -16.89
N LEU A 56 3.88 -8.31 -16.25
CA LEU A 56 3.61 -7.02 -16.88
C LEU A 56 4.70 -6.02 -16.51
N GLU A 57 5.33 -5.43 -17.51
CA GLU A 57 6.26 -4.33 -17.37
C GLU A 57 5.66 -3.04 -17.93
N THR A 58 5.53 -2.01 -17.09
CA THR A 58 5.03 -0.69 -17.51
C THR A 58 6.16 0.34 -17.46
N PRO A 59 6.08 1.44 -18.24
CA PRO A 59 7.05 2.52 -18.18
C PRO A 59 7.20 3.11 -16.78
N SER A 60 8.39 3.63 -16.47
CA SER A 60 8.61 4.35 -15.20
C SER A 60 7.94 5.72 -15.15
N PHE A 61 7.56 6.24 -16.32
CA PHE A 61 6.90 7.52 -16.48
C PHE A 61 5.44 7.33 -16.85
N GLU A 62 4.57 8.09 -16.21
CA GLU A 62 3.14 8.15 -16.50
C GLU A 62 2.73 9.61 -16.76
N ILE A 63 1.66 9.80 -17.52
CA ILE A 63 1.01 11.12 -17.63
C ILE A 63 0.39 11.42 -16.28
N SER A 64 0.62 12.61 -15.73
CA SER A 64 0.23 12.95 -14.35
C SER A 64 -1.27 12.76 -14.07
N GLU A 65 -2.10 13.05 -15.06
CA GLU A 65 -3.56 12.88 -14.95
C GLU A 65 -3.99 11.41 -14.75
N ASN A 66 -3.15 10.44 -15.18
CA ASN A 66 -3.46 9.01 -15.03
C ASN A 66 -3.23 8.51 -13.60
N ILE A 67 -2.46 9.23 -12.78
CA ILE A 67 -2.13 8.78 -11.41
C ILE A 67 -3.27 9.08 -10.44
N GLY A 68 -4.07 10.09 -10.72
CA GLY A 68 -5.18 10.52 -9.84
C GLY A 68 -4.72 11.38 -8.66
N SER A 69 -5.69 11.87 -7.90
CA SER A 69 -5.48 12.81 -6.78
C SER A 69 -5.45 12.16 -5.39
N PHE A 70 -5.51 10.84 -5.31
CA PHE A 70 -5.69 10.08 -4.06
C PHE A 70 -4.39 9.73 -3.32
N LEU A 71 -3.24 10.16 -3.83
CA LEU A 71 -1.93 9.72 -3.30
C LEU A 71 -1.41 10.59 -2.15
N ALA A 72 -1.88 11.83 -2.00
CA ALA A 72 -1.31 12.75 -1.04
C ALA A 72 -2.12 12.85 0.26
N ASP A 73 -1.40 12.95 1.38
CA ASP A 73 -1.98 13.32 2.67
C ASP A 73 -2.40 14.81 2.71
N ASP A 74 -1.90 15.63 1.79
CA ASP A 74 -2.16 17.06 1.70
C ASP A 74 -3.21 17.36 0.61
N GLU A 75 -4.44 17.62 1.05
CA GLU A 75 -5.56 18.01 0.17
C GLU A 75 -5.27 19.26 -0.66
N SER A 76 -4.36 20.15 -0.17
CA SER A 76 -3.98 21.37 -0.86
C SER A 76 -2.91 21.15 -1.95
N ASN A 77 -2.18 20.03 -1.88
CA ASN A 77 -1.15 19.67 -2.86
C ASN A 77 -1.12 18.14 -3.09
N PRO A 78 -2.09 17.60 -3.84
CA PRO A 78 -2.23 16.16 -4.07
C PRO A 78 -1.02 15.50 -4.75
N MET A 79 -0.14 16.27 -5.34
CA MET A 79 1.06 15.79 -6.05
C MET A 79 2.37 16.02 -5.25
N SER A 80 2.29 16.42 -3.97
CA SER A 80 3.49 16.71 -3.15
C SER A 80 4.43 15.53 -3.01
N ASP A 81 3.88 14.32 -2.95
CA ASP A 81 4.63 13.09 -2.74
C ASP A 81 5.06 12.38 -4.04
N VAL A 82 4.86 13.03 -5.19
CA VAL A 82 5.17 12.49 -6.51
C VAL A 82 6.30 13.28 -7.16
N PHE A 83 7.23 12.59 -7.80
CA PHE A 83 8.21 13.24 -8.67
C PHE A 83 7.59 13.57 -10.02
N SER A 84 7.50 14.85 -10.35
CA SER A 84 6.93 15.30 -11.62
C SER A 84 7.81 16.32 -12.33
N PHE A 85 7.67 16.39 -13.65
CA PHE A 85 8.33 17.35 -14.51
C PHE A 85 7.49 17.61 -15.76
N LYS A 86 7.84 18.67 -16.51
CA LYS A 86 7.17 18.97 -17.77
C LYS A 86 7.92 18.37 -18.94
N ASP A 87 7.18 17.76 -19.86
CA ASP A 87 7.61 17.33 -21.19
C ASP A 87 6.71 18.02 -22.22
N GLY A 88 7.20 19.13 -22.78
CA GLY A 88 6.37 20.03 -23.59
C GLY A 88 5.21 20.61 -22.77
N GLU A 89 3.99 20.38 -23.22
CA GLU A 89 2.76 20.83 -22.55
C GLU A 89 2.24 19.83 -21.50
N LYS A 90 2.77 18.59 -21.48
CA LYS A 90 2.31 17.53 -20.59
C LYS A 90 3.07 17.54 -19.27
N ASN A 91 2.35 17.25 -18.20
CA ASN A 91 2.96 16.92 -16.92
C ASN A 91 3.21 15.41 -16.90
N ILE A 92 4.45 15.04 -16.64
CA ILE A 92 4.90 13.65 -16.55
C ILE A 92 5.31 13.37 -15.11
N THR A 93 5.00 12.20 -14.60
CA THR A 93 5.32 11.75 -13.25
C THR A 93 6.06 10.44 -13.26
N LEU A 94 7.00 10.26 -12.33
CA LEU A 94 7.51 8.93 -12.01
C LEU A 94 6.41 8.14 -11.28
N ARG A 95 6.19 6.89 -11.66
CA ARG A 95 5.18 6.03 -11.04
C ARG A 95 5.40 5.91 -9.54
N TYR A 96 4.35 6.15 -8.77
CA TYR A 96 4.33 6.09 -7.31
C TYR A 96 4.12 4.67 -6.79
N ASP A 97 3.37 3.87 -7.53
CA ASP A 97 3.02 2.48 -7.31
C ASP A 97 3.01 1.69 -8.64
N LEU A 98 2.55 0.45 -8.61
CA LEU A 98 2.35 -0.38 -9.80
C LEU A 98 0.87 -0.61 -10.14
N SER A 99 -0.05 -0.14 -9.29
CA SER A 99 -1.50 -0.28 -9.47
C SER A 99 -2.06 0.75 -10.44
N SER A 100 -1.64 2.03 -10.36
CA SER A 100 -2.07 3.08 -11.30
C SER A 100 -1.64 2.76 -12.76
N PRO A 101 -0.39 2.34 -13.03
CA PRO A 101 0.02 1.88 -14.36
C PRO A 101 -0.78 0.66 -14.84
N LEU A 102 -1.14 -0.27 -13.94
CA LEU A 102 -2.01 -1.40 -14.27
C LEU A 102 -3.40 -0.92 -14.69
N ALA A 103 -4.02 -0.04 -13.90
CA ALA A 103 -5.35 0.50 -14.21
C ALA A 103 -5.39 1.13 -15.61
N ARG A 104 -4.37 1.95 -15.95
CA ARG A 104 -4.23 2.52 -17.30
C ARG A 104 -4.06 1.43 -18.35
N PHE A 105 -3.19 0.45 -18.11
CA PHE A 105 -2.94 -0.65 -19.06
C PHE A 105 -4.22 -1.44 -19.34
N VAL A 106 -4.97 -1.81 -18.30
CA VAL A 106 -6.24 -2.53 -18.43
C VAL A 106 -7.27 -1.69 -19.18
N ALA A 107 -7.39 -0.39 -18.87
CA ALA A 107 -8.30 0.50 -19.58
C ALA A 107 -8.00 0.61 -21.08
N GLN A 108 -6.72 0.60 -21.46
CA GLN A 108 -6.29 0.67 -22.84
C GLN A 108 -6.47 -0.64 -23.62
N ASN A 109 -6.41 -1.79 -22.93
CA ASN A 109 -6.38 -3.11 -23.57
C ASN A 109 -7.56 -4.01 -23.14
N ASN A 110 -8.63 -3.44 -22.59
CA ASN A 110 -9.74 -4.18 -21.97
C ASN A 110 -10.47 -5.16 -22.91
N GLN A 111 -10.41 -4.94 -24.23
CA GLN A 111 -11.02 -5.82 -25.23
C GLN A 111 -10.14 -7.02 -25.59
N GLU A 112 -8.84 -6.96 -25.32
CA GLU A 112 -7.86 -7.98 -25.69
C GLU A 112 -7.43 -8.85 -24.52
N LEU A 113 -7.60 -8.33 -23.28
CA LEU A 113 -7.19 -9.03 -22.06
C LEU A 113 -8.15 -10.17 -21.72
N PRO A 114 -7.64 -11.40 -21.53
CA PRO A 114 -8.46 -12.49 -21.01
C PRO A 114 -8.83 -12.19 -19.54
N LEU A 115 -10.10 -12.38 -19.18
CA LEU A 115 -10.57 -12.20 -17.81
C LEU A 115 -10.92 -13.55 -17.16
N PRO A 116 -10.56 -13.78 -15.89
CA PRO A 116 -9.81 -12.87 -15.03
C PRO A 116 -8.34 -12.76 -15.44
N TYR A 117 -7.83 -11.53 -15.53
CA TYR A 117 -6.43 -11.26 -15.81
C TYR A 117 -5.62 -11.26 -14.51
N LYS A 118 -4.69 -12.19 -14.39
CA LYS A 118 -3.78 -12.34 -13.25
C LYS A 118 -2.41 -11.85 -13.67
N ARG A 119 -1.97 -10.72 -13.15
CA ARG A 119 -0.66 -10.16 -13.48
C ARG A 119 0.24 -10.04 -12.26
N TYR A 120 1.56 -10.10 -12.48
CA TYR A 120 2.53 -9.61 -11.52
C TYR A 120 3.45 -8.57 -12.15
N ALA A 121 4.00 -7.69 -11.30
CA ALA A 121 5.07 -6.77 -11.68
C ALA A 121 6.09 -6.64 -10.55
N ILE A 122 7.39 -6.66 -10.90
CA ILE A 122 8.49 -6.45 -9.95
C ILE A 122 9.34 -5.32 -10.49
N GLN A 123 9.03 -4.09 -10.09
CA GLN A 123 9.62 -2.89 -10.66
C GLN A 123 9.90 -1.83 -9.60
N ASN A 124 10.78 -0.87 -9.89
CA ASN A 124 11.02 0.26 -9.00
C ASN A 124 9.87 1.25 -9.06
N VAL A 125 9.55 1.81 -7.89
CA VAL A 125 8.60 2.90 -7.69
C VAL A 125 9.31 4.07 -7.01
N PHE A 126 8.73 5.27 -7.12
CA PHE A 126 9.38 6.50 -6.75
C PHE A 126 8.44 7.35 -5.88
N ARG A 127 8.88 7.71 -4.67
CA ARG A 127 8.10 8.52 -3.73
C ARG A 127 8.88 9.72 -3.28
N ASN A 128 8.32 10.92 -3.46
CA ASN A 128 8.95 12.18 -3.07
C ASN A 128 8.77 12.49 -1.57
N GLU A 129 8.73 11.46 -0.76
CA GLU A 129 8.61 11.58 0.68
C GLU A 129 9.97 11.93 1.33
N LYS A 130 9.91 12.36 2.61
CA LYS A 130 11.13 12.60 3.38
C LYS A 130 11.89 11.29 3.58
N ALA A 131 13.12 11.24 3.10
CA ALA A 131 14.00 10.09 3.30
C ALA A 131 14.31 9.88 4.79
N GLY A 132 14.45 8.61 5.21
CA GLY A 132 14.74 8.22 6.58
C GLY A 132 15.47 6.90 6.66
N ASN A 133 15.68 6.41 7.88
CA ASN A 133 16.28 5.09 8.08
C ASN A 133 15.37 4.00 7.48
N ALA A 134 15.91 3.23 6.53
CA ALA A 134 15.18 2.22 5.73
C ALA A 134 13.99 2.78 4.91
N ARG A 135 13.88 4.08 4.72
CA ARG A 135 12.85 4.73 3.89
C ARG A 135 13.51 5.40 2.69
N TYR A 136 13.50 4.68 1.59
CA TYR A 136 14.07 5.11 0.32
C TYR A 136 13.01 5.83 -0.52
N ARG A 137 13.47 6.75 -1.38
CA ARG A 137 12.64 7.44 -2.37
C ARG A 137 12.53 6.68 -3.70
N GLU A 138 13.40 5.70 -3.89
CA GLU A 138 13.35 4.69 -4.93
C GLU A 138 13.48 3.31 -4.31
N PHE A 139 12.50 2.43 -4.53
CA PHE A 139 12.52 1.05 -4.05
C PHE A 139 11.76 0.12 -4.98
N THR A 140 12.00 -1.18 -4.86
CA THR A 140 11.32 -2.19 -5.68
C THR A 140 10.06 -2.65 -4.97
N GLN A 141 8.92 -2.61 -5.68
CA GLN A 141 7.70 -3.31 -5.31
C GLN A 141 7.59 -4.62 -6.09
N ALA A 142 6.96 -5.61 -5.48
CA ALA A 142 6.54 -6.85 -6.09
C ALA A 142 5.03 -6.97 -5.88
N ASP A 143 4.27 -6.72 -6.92
CA ASP A 143 2.82 -6.65 -6.89
C ASP A 143 2.19 -7.79 -7.69
N CYS A 144 1.08 -8.31 -7.18
CA CYS A 144 0.20 -9.26 -7.86
C CYS A 144 -1.23 -8.75 -7.82
N ASP A 145 -1.90 -8.79 -8.97
CA ASP A 145 -3.28 -8.34 -9.09
C ASP A 145 -4.12 -9.34 -9.88
N ILE A 146 -5.39 -9.42 -9.52
CA ILE A 146 -6.41 -10.16 -10.24
C ILE A 146 -7.47 -9.16 -10.68
N VAL A 147 -7.61 -8.99 -12.00
CA VAL A 147 -8.57 -8.05 -12.59
C VAL A 147 -9.68 -8.83 -13.29
N GLY A 148 -10.92 -8.57 -12.93
CA GLY A 148 -12.07 -9.23 -13.53
C GLY A 148 -13.22 -9.43 -12.54
N ASN A 149 -14.29 -10.06 -13.01
CA ASN A 149 -15.42 -10.40 -12.16
C ASN A 149 -15.14 -11.72 -11.42
N VAL A 150 -14.55 -11.62 -10.25
CA VAL A 150 -14.20 -12.75 -9.36
C VAL A 150 -14.76 -12.51 -7.96
N SER A 151 -15.03 -13.58 -7.19
CA SER A 151 -15.38 -13.41 -5.78
C SER A 151 -14.23 -12.74 -5.03
N PRO A 152 -14.46 -11.62 -4.34
CA PRO A 152 -13.44 -10.95 -3.54
C PRO A 152 -12.81 -11.90 -2.50
N ALA A 153 -13.61 -12.74 -1.84
CA ALA A 153 -13.12 -13.70 -0.85
C ALA A 153 -12.19 -14.74 -1.47
N GLN A 154 -12.54 -15.29 -2.64
CA GLN A 154 -11.71 -16.25 -3.35
C GLN A 154 -10.40 -15.65 -3.84
N ALA A 155 -10.46 -14.47 -4.47
CA ALA A 155 -9.27 -13.77 -4.96
C ALA A 155 -8.30 -13.43 -3.80
N ASN A 156 -8.82 -12.90 -2.70
CA ASN A 156 -7.99 -12.54 -1.55
C ASN A 156 -7.45 -13.77 -0.80
N ALA A 157 -8.20 -14.88 -0.74
CA ALA A 157 -7.69 -16.13 -0.20
C ALA A 157 -6.54 -16.70 -1.05
N GLU A 158 -6.64 -16.62 -2.38
CA GLU A 158 -5.53 -16.97 -3.28
C GLU A 158 -4.31 -16.08 -3.04
N LEU A 159 -4.49 -14.76 -2.91
CA LEU A 159 -3.41 -13.83 -2.61
C LEU A 159 -2.77 -14.09 -1.24
N CYS A 160 -3.54 -14.42 -0.20
CA CYS A 160 -3.00 -14.82 1.10
C CYS A 160 -2.12 -16.09 1.00
N ASN A 161 -2.58 -17.09 0.25
CA ASN A 161 -1.79 -18.30 -0.01
C ASN A 161 -0.52 -17.98 -0.82
N LEU A 162 -0.62 -17.13 -1.84
CA LEU A 162 0.51 -16.66 -2.63
C LEU A 162 1.55 -15.94 -1.77
N ILE A 163 1.13 -15.00 -0.92
CA ILE A 163 2.03 -14.27 -0.01
C ILE A 163 2.72 -15.25 0.94
N SER A 164 1.96 -16.14 1.58
CA SER A 164 2.49 -17.14 2.52
C SER A 164 3.52 -18.05 1.83
N SER A 165 3.16 -18.64 0.70
CA SER A 165 4.03 -19.48 -0.11
C SER A 165 5.29 -18.73 -0.56
N THR A 166 5.16 -17.45 -0.92
CA THR A 166 6.30 -16.60 -1.33
C THR A 166 7.25 -16.37 -0.16
N LEU A 167 6.74 -16.07 1.03
CA LEU A 167 7.56 -15.87 2.22
C LEU A 167 8.32 -17.15 2.61
N VAL A 168 7.67 -18.30 2.52
CA VAL A 168 8.32 -19.62 2.74
C VAL A 168 9.37 -19.88 1.67
N ALA A 169 9.09 -19.63 0.40
CA ALA A 169 10.05 -19.78 -0.69
C ALA A 169 11.27 -18.85 -0.52
N CYS A 170 11.10 -17.68 0.09
CA CYS A 170 12.18 -16.75 0.46
C CYS A 170 13.00 -17.22 1.68
N GLY A 171 12.62 -18.32 2.31
CA GLY A 171 13.37 -18.95 3.42
C GLY A 171 12.82 -18.67 4.82
N LEU A 172 11.67 -18.01 4.96
CA LEU A 172 11.01 -17.87 6.25
C LEU A 172 10.31 -19.18 6.63
N LYS A 173 10.31 -19.51 7.91
CA LYS A 173 9.50 -20.60 8.45
C LYS A 173 8.08 -20.08 8.68
N GLU A 174 7.08 -20.97 8.64
CA GLU A 174 5.67 -20.62 8.84
C GLU A 174 5.38 -19.91 10.16
N ASN A 175 6.15 -20.15 11.19
CA ASN A 175 6.03 -19.48 12.49
C ASN A 175 6.80 -18.15 12.59
N GLN A 176 7.39 -17.66 11.51
CA GLN A 176 8.17 -16.41 11.48
C GLN A 176 7.45 -15.26 10.82
N PHE A 177 6.23 -15.47 10.31
CA PHE A 177 5.41 -14.43 9.72
C PHE A 177 3.94 -14.61 10.06
N LEU A 178 3.20 -13.54 9.95
CA LEU A 178 1.75 -13.50 10.11
C LEU A 178 1.19 -12.51 9.10
N ILE A 179 0.16 -12.94 8.37
CA ILE A 179 -0.62 -12.09 7.48
C ILE A 179 -1.85 -11.63 8.24
N ASN A 180 -1.92 -10.33 8.50
CA ASN A 180 -3.10 -9.73 9.12
C ASN A 180 -4.03 -9.22 8.02
N ILE A 181 -5.29 -9.64 8.06
CA ILE A 181 -6.29 -9.23 7.09
C ILE A 181 -7.50 -8.58 7.75
N SER A 182 -8.05 -7.58 7.10
CA SER A 182 -9.28 -6.90 7.47
C SER A 182 -10.16 -6.69 6.25
N ASN A 183 -11.38 -6.20 6.48
CA ASN A 183 -12.24 -5.70 5.42
C ASN A 183 -12.70 -4.29 5.75
N ARG A 184 -12.42 -3.35 4.87
CA ARG A 184 -12.67 -1.92 5.07
C ARG A 184 -14.15 -1.59 5.19
N LYS A 185 -15.04 -2.38 4.56
CA LYS A 185 -16.50 -2.26 4.66
C LYS A 185 -16.98 -2.26 6.11
N ILE A 186 -16.28 -2.99 7.00
CA ILE A 186 -16.64 -3.08 8.42
C ILE A 186 -16.58 -1.71 9.09
N VAL A 187 -15.48 -0.98 8.90
CA VAL A 187 -15.30 0.37 9.47
C VAL A 187 -16.13 1.39 8.71
N GLN A 188 -16.29 1.25 7.40
CA GLN A 188 -17.12 2.14 6.59
C GLN A 188 -18.57 2.09 7.04
N GLY A 189 -19.13 0.90 7.24
CA GLY A 189 -20.49 0.74 7.74
C GLY A 189 -20.68 1.32 9.15
N LEU A 190 -19.69 1.17 10.04
CA LEU A 190 -19.73 1.85 11.35
C LEU A 190 -19.75 3.37 11.22
N ILE A 191 -18.92 3.92 10.31
CA ILE A 191 -18.87 5.37 10.03
C ILE A 191 -20.23 5.87 9.52
N GLU A 192 -20.90 5.10 8.64
CA GLU A 192 -22.25 5.41 8.14
C GLU A 192 -23.30 5.35 9.26
N GLU A 193 -23.27 4.30 10.09
CA GLU A 193 -24.18 4.14 11.24
C GLU A 193 -24.07 5.32 12.20
N LEU A 194 -22.86 5.80 12.44
CA LEU A 194 -22.57 6.96 13.28
C LEU A 194 -22.86 8.31 12.59
N LYS A 195 -23.32 8.30 11.34
CA LYS A 195 -23.61 9.50 10.53
C LYS A 195 -22.43 10.46 10.47
N ILE A 196 -21.23 9.93 10.35
CA ILE A 196 -20.01 10.71 10.17
C ILE A 196 -19.93 11.15 8.71
N SER A 197 -19.71 12.44 8.46
CA SER A 197 -19.66 12.98 7.09
C SER A 197 -18.48 12.42 6.29
N GLU A 198 -18.60 12.36 4.96
CA GLU A 198 -17.54 11.88 4.06
C GLU A 198 -16.21 12.63 4.25
N GLU A 199 -16.26 13.93 4.49
CA GLU A 199 -15.06 14.75 4.78
C GLU A 199 -14.31 14.25 6.03
N LYS A 200 -15.04 13.79 7.06
CA LYS A 200 -14.44 13.27 8.30
C LYS A 200 -14.04 11.80 8.20
N LYS A 201 -14.66 11.01 7.30
CA LYS A 201 -14.41 9.59 7.08
C LYS A 201 -12.92 9.30 6.86
N ILE A 202 -12.29 10.02 5.93
CA ILE A 202 -10.86 9.88 5.63
C ILE A 202 -10.00 10.12 6.87
N ARG A 203 -10.34 11.15 7.67
CA ARG A 203 -9.60 11.48 8.90
C ARG A 203 -9.77 10.42 9.97
N VAL A 204 -10.96 9.81 10.09
CA VAL A 204 -11.20 8.66 10.98
C VAL A 204 -10.35 7.48 10.57
N MET A 205 -10.35 7.10 9.28
CA MET A 205 -9.53 6.02 8.77
C MET A 205 -8.03 6.26 9.03
N ARG A 206 -7.55 7.47 8.74
CA ARG A 206 -6.16 7.89 9.02
C ARG A 206 -5.81 7.86 10.51
N ALA A 207 -6.77 8.17 11.39
CA ALA A 207 -6.56 8.08 12.84
C ALA A 207 -6.40 6.63 13.27
N ILE A 208 -7.24 5.72 12.78
CA ILE A 208 -7.19 4.27 13.07
C ILE A 208 -5.87 3.67 12.54
N ASP A 209 -5.44 4.01 11.31
CA ASP A 209 -4.18 3.53 10.71
C ASP A 209 -2.93 3.90 11.52
N LYS A 210 -3.04 4.86 12.43
CA LYS A 210 -1.94 5.24 13.32
C LYS A 210 -1.88 4.43 14.63
N LEU A 211 -2.81 3.49 14.85
CA LEU A 211 -2.91 2.74 16.11
C LEU A 211 -1.59 2.06 16.49
N ASP A 212 -0.94 1.40 15.52
CA ASP A 212 0.29 0.65 15.72
C ASP A 212 1.57 1.50 15.57
N LYS A 213 1.43 2.80 15.27
CA LYS A 213 2.58 3.69 15.15
C LYS A 213 3.17 4.01 16.53
N PRO A 214 4.51 4.02 16.67
CA PRO A 214 5.17 4.37 17.93
C PRO A 214 4.65 5.69 18.51
N GLY A 215 4.27 5.66 19.79
CA GLY A 215 3.78 6.84 20.50
C GLY A 215 2.31 7.21 20.27
N PHE A 216 1.55 6.43 19.50
CA PHE A 216 0.10 6.61 19.33
C PHE A 216 -0.72 5.71 20.24
N GLY A 217 -0.87 4.43 19.91
CA GLY A 217 -1.75 3.50 20.62
C GLY A 217 -3.22 3.99 20.68
N LEU A 218 -4.04 3.33 21.46
CA LEU A 218 -5.47 3.69 21.60
C LEU A 218 -5.68 5.15 22.05
N LYS A 219 -4.84 5.65 22.98
CA LYS A 219 -4.95 7.03 23.47
C LYS A 219 -4.68 8.06 22.36
N GLY A 220 -3.66 7.82 21.54
CA GLY A 220 -3.34 8.71 20.42
C GLY A 220 -4.40 8.70 19.33
N VAL A 221 -5.02 7.54 19.08
CA VAL A 221 -6.18 7.44 18.18
C VAL A 221 -7.37 8.21 18.74
N GLU A 222 -7.72 8.03 20.01
CA GLU A 222 -8.82 8.78 20.66
C GLU A 222 -8.63 10.30 20.57
N GLU A 223 -7.40 10.78 20.79
CA GLU A 223 -7.09 12.20 20.63
C GLU A 223 -7.34 12.67 19.18
N LEU A 224 -6.89 11.92 18.18
CA LEU A 224 -7.08 12.25 16.76
C LEU A 224 -8.53 12.13 16.28
N LEU A 225 -9.33 11.27 16.88
CA LEU A 225 -10.75 11.22 16.60
C LEU A 225 -11.48 12.51 17.01
N LYS A 226 -11.01 13.18 18.08
CA LYS A 226 -11.66 14.37 18.65
C LYS A 226 -11.03 15.69 18.22
N LYS A 227 -9.70 15.76 18.12
CA LYS A 227 -8.96 17.00 17.85
C LYS A 227 -7.63 16.75 17.14
N GLU A 228 -7.01 17.80 16.66
CA GLU A 228 -5.65 17.74 16.16
C GLU A 228 -4.64 17.27 17.21
N ARG A 229 -3.57 16.64 16.74
CA ARG A 229 -2.47 16.21 17.60
C ARG A 229 -1.13 16.67 17.04
N LYS A 230 -0.30 17.19 17.94
CA LYS A 230 1.09 17.53 17.67
C LYS A 230 1.99 16.36 18.09
N ASP A 231 2.83 15.90 17.18
CA ASP A 231 3.78 14.82 17.47
C ASP A 231 5.07 15.35 18.13
N SER A 232 5.99 14.45 18.50
CA SER A 232 7.27 14.80 19.11
C SER A 232 8.20 15.63 18.20
N SER A 233 7.99 15.61 16.90
CA SER A 233 8.74 16.42 15.92
C SER A 233 8.14 17.82 15.73
N GLY A 234 6.98 18.09 16.32
CA GLY A 234 6.24 19.33 16.19
C GLY A 234 5.26 19.36 15.00
N ALA A 235 5.18 18.30 14.20
CA ALA A 235 4.21 18.18 13.12
C ALA A 235 2.79 18.03 13.66
N ILE A 236 1.86 18.78 13.10
CA ILE A 236 0.44 18.77 13.47
C ILE A 236 -0.30 17.79 12.54
N THR A 237 -0.96 16.80 13.13
CA THR A 237 -1.90 15.92 12.42
C THR A 237 -3.32 16.41 12.70
N LYS A 238 -4.06 16.74 11.66
CA LYS A 238 -5.46 17.20 11.75
C LYS A 238 -6.36 16.08 12.27
N GLY A 239 -7.21 16.38 13.24
CA GLY A 239 -8.16 15.44 13.81
C GLY A 239 -9.44 15.28 12.99
N ALA A 240 -10.27 14.30 13.35
CA ALA A 240 -11.55 14.03 12.70
C ALA A 240 -12.71 14.89 13.24
N ASP A 241 -12.51 15.65 14.32
CA ASP A 241 -13.48 16.53 14.98
C ASP A 241 -14.83 15.81 15.27
N LEU A 242 -14.75 14.59 15.79
CA LEU A 242 -15.92 13.82 16.20
C LEU A 242 -16.42 14.29 17.56
N ASN A 243 -17.71 14.13 17.77
CA ASN A 243 -18.29 14.28 19.12
C ASN A 243 -17.90 13.09 20.02
N ASP A 244 -18.14 13.21 21.33
CA ASP A 244 -17.74 12.21 22.32
C ASP A 244 -18.39 10.85 22.12
N ASP A 245 -19.66 10.81 21.67
CA ASP A 245 -20.38 9.57 21.41
C ASP A 245 -19.79 8.84 20.19
N GLN A 246 -19.62 9.53 19.07
CA GLN A 246 -18.98 8.98 17.85
C GLN A 246 -17.57 8.43 18.14
N ALA A 247 -16.73 9.20 18.82
CA ALA A 247 -15.41 8.77 19.20
C ALA A 247 -15.45 7.55 20.13
N SER A 248 -16.36 7.52 21.13
CA SER A 248 -16.53 6.39 22.04
C SER A 248 -16.93 5.11 21.30
N GLN A 249 -17.84 5.17 20.31
CA GLN A 249 -18.26 4.01 19.54
C GLN A 249 -17.09 3.45 18.68
N ILE A 250 -16.31 4.31 18.04
CA ILE A 250 -15.11 3.87 17.31
C ILE A 250 -14.09 3.25 18.27
N MET A 251 -13.88 3.83 19.46
CA MET A 251 -12.97 3.26 20.46
C MET A 251 -13.46 1.92 21.01
N LYS A 252 -14.77 1.67 21.08
CA LYS A 252 -15.34 0.36 21.40
C LYS A 252 -15.05 -0.64 20.28
N PHE A 253 -15.29 -0.27 19.04
CA PHE A 253 -14.98 -1.10 17.86
C PHE A 253 -13.51 -1.56 17.86
N LEU A 254 -12.56 -0.67 18.12
CA LEU A 254 -11.13 -1.00 18.14
C LEU A 254 -10.73 -2.02 19.24
N LYS A 255 -11.62 -2.35 20.15
CA LYS A 255 -11.41 -3.36 21.20
C LYS A 255 -12.01 -4.71 20.87
N LEU A 256 -12.81 -4.83 19.80
CA LEU A 256 -13.40 -6.08 19.35
C LEU A 256 -12.31 -7.01 18.80
N LYS A 257 -12.39 -8.30 19.14
CA LYS A 257 -11.29 -9.25 18.91
C LYS A 257 -11.59 -10.34 17.88
N ASN A 258 -12.86 -10.58 17.60
CA ASN A 258 -13.28 -11.68 16.73
C ASN A 258 -14.55 -11.34 15.95
N LEU A 259 -14.81 -12.12 14.90
CA LEU A 259 -15.96 -11.89 14.01
C LEU A 259 -17.31 -11.98 14.73
N LYS A 260 -17.44 -12.83 15.75
CA LYS A 260 -18.68 -12.93 16.54
C LYS A 260 -18.95 -11.62 17.27
N GLU A 261 -17.95 -11.06 17.96
CA GLU A 261 -18.11 -9.76 18.61
C GLU A 261 -18.46 -8.65 17.61
N LEU A 262 -17.89 -8.66 16.40
CA LEU A 262 -18.26 -7.71 15.35
C LEU A 262 -19.75 -7.87 14.95
N LYS A 263 -20.20 -9.10 14.67
CA LYS A 263 -21.60 -9.38 14.33
C LYS A 263 -22.58 -8.91 15.38
N ASP A 264 -22.24 -9.14 16.66
CA ASP A 264 -23.10 -8.80 17.77
C ASP A 264 -23.17 -7.28 18.03
N ASN A 265 -22.17 -6.49 17.60
CA ASN A 265 -22.05 -5.07 17.90
C ASN A 265 -22.24 -4.11 16.71
N LEU A 266 -22.15 -4.59 15.46
CA LEU A 266 -22.31 -3.78 14.26
C LEU A 266 -23.56 -4.21 13.51
N THR A 267 -24.49 -3.27 13.28
CA THR A 267 -25.80 -3.57 12.68
C THR A 267 -25.96 -3.04 11.26
N ASN A 268 -25.07 -2.16 10.82
CA ASN A 268 -25.06 -1.61 9.47
C ASN A 268 -24.83 -2.70 8.41
N SER A 269 -25.59 -2.67 7.32
CA SER A 269 -25.55 -3.69 6.25
C SER A 269 -24.18 -3.80 5.59
N LEU A 270 -23.46 -2.69 5.40
CA LEU A 270 -22.13 -2.68 4.81
C LEU A 270 -21.10 -3.34 5.75
N SER A 271 -21.23 -3.10 7.07
CA SER A 271 -20.41 -3.80 8.07
C SER A 271 -20.65 -5.30 8.05
N GLN A 272 -21.92 -5.74 7.97
CA GLN A 272 -22.27 -7.15 7.90
C GLN A 272 -21.74 -7.81 6.63
N GLU A 273 -21.86 -7.15 5.47
CA GLU A 273 -21.27 -7.62 4.21
C GLU A 273 -19.76 -7.84 4.34
N GLY A 274 -19.02 -6.88 4.92
CA GLY A 274 -17.58 -7.04 5.15
C GLY A 274 -17.21 -8.16 6.12
N ILE A 275 -18.05 -8.44 7.11
CA ILE A 275 -17.88 -9.56 8.03
C ILE A 275 -18.13 -10.90 7.31
N GLU A 276 -19.19 -11.00 6.51
CA GLU A 276 -19.53 -12.20 5.72
C GLU A 276 -18.43 -12.53 4.70
N GLU A 277 -17.89 -11.52 4.01
CA GLU A 277 -16.74 -11.70 3.11
C GLU A 277 -15.51 -12.24 3.84
N LEU A 278 -15.21 -11.75 5.06
CA LEU A 278 -14.10 -12.28 5.89
C LEU A 278 -14.36 -13.72 6.34
N GLU A 279 -15.58 -14.08 6.70
CA GLU A 279 -15.94 -15.45 7.06
C GLU A 279 -15.75 -16.39 5.88
N GLU A 280 -16.24 -16.01 4.68
CA GLU A 280 -16.04 -16.79 3.45
C GLU A 280 -14.54 -16.98 3.16
N LEU A 281 -13.75 -15.90 3.23
CA LEU A 281 -12.29 -15.97 3.04
C LEU A 281 -11.64 -16.95 4.02
N LEU A 282 -11.93 -16.83 5.32
CA LEU A 282 -11.36 -17.72 6.33
C LEU A 282 -11.79 -19.18 6.14
N GLN A 283 -13.03 -19.40 5.69
CA GLN A 283 -13.50 -20.74 5.34
C GLN A 283 -12.70 -21.31 4.16
N ILE A 284 -12.46 -20.53 3.10
CA ILE A 284 -11.66 -20.98 1.96
C ILE A 284 -10.23 -21.30 2.42
N LEU A 285 -9.62 -20.44 3.22
CA LEU A 285 -8.27 -20.62 3.73
C LEU A 285 -8.13 -21.85 4.63
N SER A 286 -9.22 -22.26 5.34
CA SER A 286 -9.19 -23.42 6.22
C SER A 286 -8.94 -24.75 5.50
N TYR A 287 -9.12 -24.79 4.19
CA TYR A 287 -8.81 -25.94 3.33
C TYR A 287 -7.38 -25.90 2.76
N GLY A 288 -6.63 -24.83 3.00
CA GLY A 288 -5.27 -24.62 2.48
C GLY A 288 -4.18 -24.83 3.52
N ASP A 289 -2.92 -24.79 3.07
CA ASP A 289 -1.75 -25.08 3.89
C ASP A 289 -1.39 -23.95 4.87
N TYR A 290 -1.88 -22.73 4.65
CA TYR A 290 -1.44 -21.51 5.37
C TYR A 290 -2.53 -20.86 6.23
N ALA A 291 -3.56 -21.62 6.63
CA ALA A 291 -4.66 -21.10 7.45
C ALA A 291 -4.18 -20.46 8.78
N GLU A 292 -3.18 -21.08 9.39
CA GLU A 292 -2.63 -20.62 10.68
C GLU A 292 -1.82 -19.30 10.55
N GLN A 293 -1.32 -19.00 9.37
CA GLN A 293 -0.54 -17.81 9.07
C GLN A 293 -1.40 -16.58 8.77
N VAL A 294 -2.71 -16.75 8.54
CA VAL A 294 -3.63 -15.64 8.27
C VAL A 294 -4.50 -15.38 9.50
N LYS A 295 -4.52 -14.14 9.98
CA LYS A 295 -5.31 -13.72 11.14
C LYS A 295 -6.10 -12.45 10.81
N THR A 296 -7.30 -12.35 11.35
CA THR A 296 -8.08 -11.12 11.25
C THR A 296 -7.52 -10.04 12.17
N ASN A 297 -7.40 -8.83 11.65
CA ASN A 297 -7.06 -7.65 12.44
C ASN A 297 -7.88 -6.45 11.95
N PHE A 298 -8.98 -6.16 12.64
CA PHE A 298 -9.98 -5.17 12.23
C PHE A 298 -9.50 -3.72 12.32
N THR A 299 -8.31 -3.49 12.88
CA THR A 299 -7.70 -2.16 12.96
C THR A 299 -6.90 -1.79 11.71
N ILE A 300 -6.71 -2.74 10.77
CA ILE A 300 -6.08 -2.48 9.49
C ILE A 300 -7.14 -1.90 8.54
N VAL A 301 -7.03 -0.61 8.25
CA VAL A 301 -8.01 0.12 7.41
C VAL A 301 -7.40 0.78 6.19
N ARG A 302 -6.08 0.73 6.03
CA ARG A 302 -5.32 1.42 4.98
C ARG A 302 -5.80 2.86 4.70
N GLY A 303 -4.87 3.80 4.59
CA GLY A 303 -5.20 5.23 4.43
C GLY A 303 -5.51 5.69 3.00
N LEU A 304 -5.38 4.82 1.98
CA LEU A 304 -5.56 5.19 0.58
C LEU A 304 -7.00 4.97 0.12
N ASP A 305 -7.55 5.93 -0.62
CA ASP A 305 -8.98 5.95 -1.00
C ASP A 305 -9.37 4.90 -2.04
N TYR A 306 -8.42 4.25 -2.71
CA TYR A 306 -8.71 3.23 -3.71
C TYR A 306 -8.95 1.81 -3.16
N TYR A 307 -8.91 1.63 -1.82
CA TYR A 307 -9.28 0.36 -1.19
C TYR A 307 -10.74 0.38 -0.75
N ASP A 308 -11.55 -0.57 -1.25
CA ASP A 308 -12.98 -0.66 -0.91
C ASP A 308 -13.33 -1.87 -0.05
N GLY A 309 -12.53 -2.93 -0.09
CA GLY A 309 -12.81 -4.21 0.55
C GLY A 309 -11.67 -4.67 1.45
N PHE A 310 -11.13 -5.85 1.14
CA PHE A 310 -10.06 -6.46 1.92
C PHE A 310 -8.79 -5.60 2.01
N CYS A 311 -8.16 -5.61 3.17
CA CYS A 311 -6.89 -4.95 3.47
C CYS A 311 -5.93 -5.91 4.16
N VAL A 312 -4.65 -5.85 3.80
CA VAL A 312 -3.57 -6.66 4.39
C VAL A 312 -2.48 -5.77 4.97
#